data_da86cfeb4a50130ab773042971fbaf67
#
_entry.id   da86cfeb4a50130ab773042971fbaf67
#
_cell.length_a   1.000
_cell.length_b   1.000
_cell.length_c   1.000
_cell.angle_alpha   90.00
_cell.angle_beta   90.00
_cell.angle_gamma   90.00
#
_symmetry.space_group_name_H-M   'P 1'
#
loop_
_entity.id
_entity.type
_entity.pdbx_description
1 polymer ?
#
loop_
_entity_poly.entity_id
_entity_poly.type
_entity_poly.pdbx_seq_one_letter_code
_entity_poly.pdbx_strand_id
1 'polypeptide(L)'
;MATNVINSYSFDRNSVKAGILHFGVGNFHRAHLEYMTSHLLEDPTQHGWGICGAMILDRDEHLYKALKAQNGEYTLTVCGRNGNNEVYRLGALVELYWGVEEKNSILNKIADPDIRIITLTITEGGYNISRQTGEFMLDNPQVAHDLEYPHDPQTAFGYVAEGLRRRVASGVGPITILSCDNLQHNGNTARRAFMSFVEAQDKELAAWMEENVTFPNSMVDRITPATRPEDIKRLNEENGTDDQAPVYCEDFI
;
A
#
# COMPACT_ATOMS: atom_id res chain seq x y z
N MET A 1 -15.97 15.71 -28.18
CA MET A 1 -14.51 15.89 -28.15
C MET A 1 -13.90 14.52 -28.45
N ALA A 2 -12.70 14.44 -29.02
CA ALA A 2 -12.01 13.15 -29.14
C ALA A 2 -11.63 12.66 -27.72
N THR A 3 -11.85 11.39 -27.43
CA THR A 3 -11.43 10.78 -26.17
C THR A 3 -9.92 10.58 -26.15
N ASN A 4 -9.31 10.63 -24.99
CA ASN A 4 -7.89 10.36 -24.83
C ASN A 4 -7.56 8.91 -25.24
N VAL A 5 -6.34 8.69 -25.74
CA VAL A 5 -5.83 7.34 -25.97
C VAL A 5 -5.38 6.74 -24.65
N ILE A 6 -5.83 5.52 -24.34
CA ILE A 6 -5.45 4.82 -23.11
C ILE A 6 -4.28 3.88 -23.43
N ASN A 7 -3.16 4.09 -22.74
CA ASN A 7 -2.03 3.19 -22.74
C ASN A 7 -2.35 2.02 -21.77
N SER A 8 -2.70 0.87 -22.30
CA SER A 8 -2.99 -0.31 -21.49
C SER A 8 -1.74 -1.16 -21.34
N TYR A 9 -1.57 -1.77 -20.15
CA TYR A 9 -0.54 -2.79 -19.95
C TYR A 9 -0.77 -3.99 -20.88
N SER A 10 0.29 -4.76 -21.17
CA SER A 10 0.25 -5.90 -22.10
C SER A 10 0.47 -7.25 -21.41
N PHE A 11 0.89 -7.28 -20.15
CA PHE A 11 1.16 -8.51 -19.42
C PHE A 11 -0.13 -9.27 -19.04
N ASP A 12 -0.04 -10.62 -18.98
CA ASP A 12 -1.13 -11.44 -18.44
C ASP A 12 -1.12 -11.39 -16.91
N ARG A 13 -2.11 -10.71 -16.33
CA ARG A 13 -2.26 -10.57 -14.87
C ARG A 13 -2.37 -11.92 -14.14
N ASN A 14 -2.87 -12.98 -14.81
CA ASN A 14 -2.97 -14.30 -14.20
C ASN A 14 -1.59 -14.94 -13.98
N SER A 15 -0.57 -14.49 -14.69
CA SER A 15 0.81 -14.94 -14.49
C SER A 15 1.56 -14.15 -13.42
N VAL A 16 0.98 -13.06 -12.91
CA VAL A 16 1.60 -12.17 -11.93
C VAL A 16 1.26 -12.64 -10.52
N LYS A 17 2.29 -12.78 -9.69
CA LYS A 17 2.18 -13.04 -8.26
C LYS A 17 2.43 -11.79 -7.44
N ALA A 18 1.75 -11.66 -6.32
CA ALA A 18 2.02 -10.59 -5.38
C ALA A 18 3.36 -10.80 -4.67
N GLY A 19 4.32 -9.91 -4.89
CA GLY A 19 5.61 -9.85 -4.20
C GLY A 19 5.67 -8.69 -3.20
N ILE A 20 4.72 -7.77 -3.30
CA ILE A 20 4.58 -6.58 -2.47
C ILE A 20 3.22 -6.63 -1.77
N LEU A 21 3.19 -6.45 -0.45
CA LEU A 21 1.98 -6.16 0.31
C LEU A 21 1.95 -4.67 0.63
N HIS A 22 0.92 -3.95 0.21
CA HIS A 22 0.82 -2.51 0.42
C HIS A 22 -0.30 -2.14 1.39
N PHE A 23 0.03 -1.41 2.46
CA PHE A 23 -0.94 -0.80 3.38
C PHE A 23 -1.25 0.64 2.95
N GLY A 24 -2.53 0.92 2.71
CA GLY A 24 -3.00 2.27 2.36
C GLY A 24 -3.16 2.50 0.87
N VAL A 25 -4.04 1.73 0.21
CA VAL A 25 -4.33 1.83 -1.25
C VAL A 25 -5.08 3.13 -1.55
N GLY A 26 -4.40 4.27 -1.35
CA GLY A 26 -4.91 5.60 -1.62
C GLY A 26 -4.54 6.13 -3.01
N ASN A 27 -4.87 7.39 -3.26
CA ASN A 27 -4.58 8.03 -4.55
C ASN A 27 -3.08 8.10 -4.84
N PHE A 28 -2.26 8.46 -3.83
CA PHE A 28 -0.82 8.54 -4.01
C PHE A 28 -0.21 7.19 -4.41
N HIS A 29 -0.52 6.12 -3.67
CA HIS A 29 -0.05 4.77 -4.02
C HIS A 29 -0.41 4.39 -5.45
N ARG A 30 -1.67 4.60 -5.83
CA ARG A 30 -2.20 4.25 -7.14
C ARG A 30 -1.59 5.07 -8.28
N ALA A 31 -1.15 6.30 -8.00
CA ALA A 31 -0.48 7.18 -8.96
C ALA A 31 1.04 7.06 -8.95
N HIS A 32 1.65 6.38 -7.97
CA HIS A 32 3.10 6.31 -7.80
C HIS A 32 3.61 4.86 -7.87
N LEU A 33 3.62 4.13 -6.74
CA LEU A 33 4.20 2.78 -6.71
C LEU A 33 3.52 1.82 -7.69
N GLU A 34 2.20 1.86 -7.79
CA GLU A 34 1.47 0.97 -8.69
C GLU A 34 1.71 1.32 -10.16
N TYR A 35 1.84 2.61 -10.49
CA TYR A 35 2.24 3.04 -11.82
C TYR A 35 3.62 2.47 -12.21
N MET A 36 4.62 2.63 -11.34
CA MET A 36 5.96 2.08 -11.55
C MET A 36 5.96 0.56 -11.67
N THR A 37 5.21 -0.11 -10.78
CA THR A 37 5.12 -1.57 -10.79
C THR A 37 4.43 -2.08 -12.05
N SER A 38 3.36 -1.42 -12.51
CA SER A 38 2.71 -1.80 -13.77
C SER A 38 3.67 -1.75 -14.97
N HIS A 39 4.55 -0.76 -15.01
CA HIS A 39 5.59 -0.69 -16.07
C HIS A 39 6.65 -1.78 -15.87
N LEU A 40 7.04 -2.09 -14.64
CA LEU A 40 7.99 -3.15 -14.35
C LEU A 40 7.46 -4.53 -14.81
N LEU A 41 6.17 -4.77 -14.65
CA LEU A 41 5.52 -6.03 -15.01
C LEU A 41 5.40 -6.26 -16.53
N GLU A 42 5.72 -5.26 -17.37
CA GLU A 42 5.86 -5.48 -18.83
C GLU A 42 7.03 -6.43 -19.16
N ASP A 43 8.00 -6.58 -18.23
CA ASP A 43 9.03 -7.61 -18.30
C ASP A 43 8.52 -8.89 -17.58
N PRO A 44 8.32 -10.02 -18.32
CA PRO A 44 7.84 -11.26 -17.73
C PRO A 44 8.74 -11.82 -16.60
N THR A 45 10.01 -11.47 -16.56
CA THR A 45 10.93 -11.87 -15.49
C THR A 45 10.59 -11.19 -14.15
N GLN A 46 9.78 -10.14 -14.18
CA GLN A 46 9.35 -9.36 -13.03
C GLN A 46 7.94 -9.73 -12.52
N HIS A 47 7.29 -10.75 -13.09
CA HIS A 47 5.93 -11.16 -12.71
C HIS A 47 5.78 -11.65 -11.26
N GLY A 48 6.86 -11.74 -10.52
CA GLY A 48 6.85 -11.99 -9.07
C GLY A 48 6.75 -10.71 -8.22
N TRP A 49 6.44 -9.53 -8.79
CA TRP A 49 6.39 -8.24 -8.09
C TRP A 49 5.02 -7.55 -8.14
N GLY A 50 3.97 -8.27 -8.47
CA GLY A 50 2.61 -7.73 -8.34
C GLY A 50 2.30 -7.24 -6.93
N ILE A 51 1.26 -6.43 -6.80
CA ILE A 51 0.86 -5.81 -5.54
C ILE A 51 -0.39 -6.50 -4.99
N CYS A 52 -0.34 -6.84 -3.69
CA CYS A 52 -1.48 -7.13 -2.86
C CYS A 52 -1.80 -5.89 -2.02
N GLY A 53 -2.95 -5.29 -2.20
CA GLY A 53 -3.41 -4.15 -1.41
C GLY A 53 -4.06 -4.60 -0.11
N ALA A 54 -3.72 -3.93 1.01
CA ALA A 54 -4.36 -4.08 2.31
C ALA A 54 -4.99 -2.74 2.74
N MET A 55 -6.32 -2.73 2.82
CA MET A 55 -7.13 -1.61 3.28
C MET A 55 -7.69 -1.96 4.66
N ILE A 56 -7.32 -1.25 5.72
CA ILE A 56 -7.62 -1.67 7.09
C ILE A 56 -8.59 -0.75 7.84
N LEU A 57 -9.03 0.34 7.21
CA LEU A 57 -9.91 1.33 7.83
C LEU A 57 -11.35 1.17 7.32
N ASP A 58 -12.35 1.45 8.18
CA ASP A 58 -13.77 1.42 7.80
C ASP A 58 -14.08 2.35 6.62
N ARG A 59 -13.45 3.51 6.60
CA ARG A 59 -13.61 4.51 5.53
C ARG A 59 -13.13 4.04 4.15
N ASP A 60 -12.37 2.97 4.09
CA ASP A 60 -11.83 2.43 2.83
C ASP A 60 -12.88 1.61 2.05
N GLU A 61 -14.01 1.29 2.66
CA GLU A 61 -15.06 0.42 2.11
C GLU A 61 -15.46 0.79 0.68
N HIS A 62 -15.73 2.08 0.44
CA HIS A 62 -16.18 2.55 -0.87
C HIS A 62 -15.12 2.31 -1.95
N LEU A 63 -13.87 2.68 -1.68
CA LEU A 63 -12.77 2.49 -2.62
C LEU A 63 -12.45 1.01 -2.81
N TYR A 64 -12.47 0.22 -1.72
CA TYR A 64 -12.31 -1.23 -1.80
C TYR A 64 -13.33 -1.86 -2.74
N LYS A 65 -14.63 -1.55 -2.56
CA LYS A 65 -15.71 -2.09 -3.41
C LYS A 65 -15.53 -1.70 -4.87
N ALA A 66 -15.18 -0.44 -5.13
CA ALA A 66 -14.93 0.05 -6.48
C ALA A 66 -13.78 -0.70 -7.16
N LEU A 67 -12.62 -0.78 -6.50
CA LEU A 67 -11.46 -1.51 -7.03
C LEU A 67 -11.71 -3.02 -7.16
N LYS A 68 -12.40 -3.62 -6.18
CA LYS A 68 -12.73 -5.05 -6.23
C LYS A 68 -13.66 -5.40 -7.41
N ALA A 69 -14.66 -4.55 -7.67
CA ALA A 69 -15.57 -4.71 -8.80
C ALA A 69 -14.85 -4.59 -10.16
N GLN A 70 -13.75 -3.85 -10.22
CA GLN A 70 -12.91 -3.66 -11.39
C GLN A 70 -11.70 -4.62 -11.41
N ASN A 71 -11.70 -5.64 -10.56
CA ASN A 71 -10.58 -6.60 -10.46
C ASN A 71 -9.22 -5.93 -10.18
N GLY A 72 -9.20 -4.80 -9.43
CA GLY A 72 -8.00 -4.05 -9.10
C GLY A 72 -7.48 -3.14 -10.23
N GLU A 73 -8.13 -3.09 -11.40
CA GLU A 73 -7.76 -2.21 -12.50
C GLU A 73 -8.39 -0.84 -12.34
N TYR A 74 -7.69 0.19 -12.79
CA TYR A 74 -8.20 1.56 -12.85
C TYR A 74 -7.38 2.39 -13.84
N THR A 75 -7.84 3.62 -14.12
CA THR A 75 -7.11 4.56 -14.98
C THR A 75 -6.38 5.61 -14.18
N LEU A 76 -5.15 5.91 -14.62
CA LEU A 76 -4.33 7.01 -14.16
C LEU A 76 -4.20 8.04 -15.28
N THR A 77 -4.60 9.29 -15.00
CA THR A 77 -4.34 10.41 -15.89
C THR A 77 -3.16 11.23 -15.39
N VAL A 78 -2.06 11.21 -16.13
CA VAL A 78 -0.89 12.05 -15.87
C VAL A 78 -1.11 13.38 -16.60
N CYS A 79 -1.24 14.46 -15.82
CA CYS A 79 -1.56 15.79 -16.33
C CYS A 79 -0.29 16.50 -16.78
N GLY A 80 -0.07 16.59 -18.09
CA GLY A 80 1.07 17.28 -18.67
C GLY A 80 0.96 18.81 -18.55
N ARG A 81 2.10 19.48 -18.38
CA ARG A 81 2.20 20.94 -18.19
C ARG A 81 1.58 21.76 -19.30
N ASN A 82 1.51 21.21 -20.52
CA ASN A 82 0.95 21.88 -21.71
C ASN A 82 -0.50 21.42 -22.00
N GLY A 83 -1.16 20.76 -21.06
CA GLY A 83 -2.51 20.21 -21.25
C GLY A 83 -2.53 18.91 -22.08
N ASN A 84 -1.39 18.35 -22.43
CA ASN A 84 -1.29 17.05 -23.07
C ASN A 84 -1.28 15.99 -21.96
N ASN A 85 -2.42 15.37 -21.72
CA ASN A 85 -2.55 14.33 -20.71
C ASN A 85 -2.19 12.97 -21.31
N GLU A 86 -1.50 12.16 -20.52
CA GLU A 86 -1.29 10.74 -20.80
C GLU A 86 -2.19 9.91 -19.90
N VAL A 87 -2.86 8.91 -20.45
CA VAL A 87 -3.77 8.05 -19.70
C VAL A 87 -3.26 6.62 -19.75
N TYR A 88 -3.21 6.01 -18.59
CA TYR A 88 -2.75 4.64 -18.40
C TYR A 88 -3.85 3.80 -17.76
N ARG A 89 -4.02 2.56 -18.22
CA ARG A 89 -4.74 1.52 -17.48
C ARG A 89 -3.70 0.73 -16.70
N LEU A 90 -3.84 0.69 -15.39
CA LEU A 90 -2.90 0.03 -14.49
C LEU A 90 -3.46 -1.31 -14.02
N GLY A 91 -2.59 -2.30 -13.88
CA GLY A 91 -2.95 -3.68 -13.58
C GLY A 91 -2.07 -4.38 -12.55
N ALA A 92 -1.16 -3.65 -11.87
CA ALA A 92 -0.24 -4.23 -10.90
C ALA A 92 -0.91 -4.66 -9.58
N LEU A 93 -2.10 -4.12 -9.25
CA LEU A 93 -2.89 -4.53 -8.09
C LEU A 93 -3.63 -5.84 -8.40
N VAL A 94 -2.96 -6.95 -8.15
CA VAL A 94 -3.47 -8.29 -8.50
C VAL A 94 -4.30 -8.93 -7.40
N GLU A 95 -4.11 -8.50 -6.16
CA GLU A 95 -4.88 -8.92 -4.99
C GLU A 95 -5.28 -7.69 -4.17
N LEU A 96 -6.46 -7.73 -3.54
CA LEU A 96 -6.94 -6.65 -2.68
C LEU A 96 -7.82 -7.22 -1.57
N TYR A 97 -7.52 -6.85 -0.33
CA TYR A 97 -8.24 -7.27 0.87
C TYR A 97 -8.65 -6.08 1.73
N TRP A 98 -9.85 -6.16 2.32
CA TRP A 98 -10.33 -5.20 3.30
C TRP A 98 -10.33 -5.84 4.69
N GLY A 99 -9.56 -5.27 5.61
CA GLY A 99 -9.30 -5.84 6.93
C GLY A 99 -10.52 -5.99 7.82
N VAL A 100 -11.60 -5.25 7.56
CA VAL A 100 -12.87 -5.40 8.29
C VAL A 100 -13.53 -6.75 8.00
N GLU A 101 -13.45 -7.24 6.76
CA GLU A 101 -14.06 -8.52 6.36
C GLU A 101 -13.02 -9.63 6.17
N GLU A 102 -11.82 -9.27 5.71
CA GLU A 102 -10.81 -10.23 5.25
C GLU A 102 -9.50 -10.15 6.05
N LYS A 103 -9.58 -9.85 7.37
CA LYS A 103 -8.42 -9.70 8.27
C LYS A 103 -7.41 -10.83 8.13
N ASN A 104 -7.87 -12.07 8.19
CA ASN A 104 -7.00 -13.24 8.11
C ASN A 104 -6.31 -13.37 6.74
N SER A 105 -6.90 -12.89 5.66
CA SER A 105 -6.27 -12.89 4.34
C SER A 105 -5.04 -11.98 4.34
N ILE A 106 -5.15 -10.78 4.93
CA ILE A 106 -4.02 -9.85 5.07
C ILE A 106 -2.92 -10.47 5.95
N LEU A 107 -3.29 -11.04 7.11
CA LEU A 107 -2.34 -11.65 8.03
C LEU A 107 -1.59 -12.83 7.40
N ASN A 108 -2.29 -13.67 6.64
CA ASN A 108 -1.68 -14.79 5.93
C ASN A 108 -0.80 -14.31 4.78
N LYS A 109 -1.12 -13.18 4.14
CA LYS A 109 -0.26 -12.59 3.11
C LYS A 109 1.08 -12.13 3.66
N ILE A 110 1.15 -11.59 4.87
CA ILE A 110 2.45 -11.25 5.50
C ILE A 110 3.30 -12.52 5.71
N ALA A 111 2.67 -13.64 5.99
CA ALA A 111 3.34 -14.94 6.15
C ALA A 111 3.62 -15.67 4.83
N ASP A 112 3.12 -15.18 3.71
CA ASP A 112 3.33 -15.75 2.38
C ASP A 112 4.82 -15.60 1.96
N PRO A 113 5.51 -16.68 1.55
CA PRO A 113 6.91 -16.60 1.13
C PRO A 113 7.11 -15.79 -0.16
N ASP A 114 6.09 -15.62 -0.99
CA ASP A 114 6.17 -14.80 -2.19
C ASP A 114 6.23 -13.30 -1.84
N ILE A 115 5.68 -12.87 -0.69
CA ILE A 115 5.77 -11.48 -0.21
C ILE A 115 7.17 -11.20 0.36
N ARG A 116 7.86 -10.27 -0.25
CA ARG A 116 9.24 -9.87 0.08
C ARG A 116 9.33 -8.46 0.63
N ILE A 117 8.35 -7.61 0.30
CA ILE A 117 8.31 -6.22 0.72
C ILE A 117 6.90 -5.89 1.23
N ILE A 118 6.84 -5.24 2.41
CA ILE A 118 5.64 -4.54 2.88
C ILE A 118 5.87 -3.06 2.63
N THR A 119 4.98 -2.40 1.90
CA THR A 119 5.05 -0.97 1.64
C THR A 119 3.93 -0.22 2.34
N LEU A 120 4.18 1.03 2.73
CA LEU A 120 3.28 1.82 3.56
C LEU A 120 3.02 3.19 2.93
N THR A 121 1.76 3.57 2.82
CA THR A 121 1.29 4.95 2.66
C THR A 121 0.19 5.21 3.69
N ILE A 122 0.59 5.33 4.95
CA ILE A 122 -0.29 5.45 6.11
C ILE A 122 -0.37 6.86 6.67
N THR A 123 0.28 7.80 6.00
CA THR A 123 0.44 9.22 6.37
C THR A 123 1.31 9.44 7.61
N GLU A 124 1.78 10.68 7.81
CA GLU A 124 2.62 11.05 8.96
C GLU A 124 1.98 10.66 10.31
N GLY A 125 0.67 10.92 10.45
CA GLY A 125 -0.08 10.56 11.66
C GLY A 125 -0.20 9.06 11.91
N GLY A 126 -0.13 8.26 10.84
CA GLY A 126 -0.23 6.79 10.91
C GLY A 126 0.95 6.12 11.60
N TYR A 127 2.10 6.78 11.67
CA TYR A 127 3.28 6.26 12.42
C TYR A 127 3.16 6.41 13.93
N ASN A 128 2.15 7.13 14.41
CA ASN A 128 1.84 7.25 15.83
C ASN A 128 3.01 7.75 16.70
N ILE A 129 3.86 8.61 16.12
CA ILE A 129 4.99 9.24 16.81
C ILE A 129 4.55 10.60 17.35
N SER A 130 4.79 10.84 18.63
CA SER A 130 4.54 12.13 19.26
C SER A 130 5.45 13.23 18.65
N ARG A 131 4.85 14.31 18.16
CA ARG A 131 5.60 15.47 17.64
C ARG A 131 6.39 16.21 18.74
N GLN A 132 5.98 16.04 20.00
CA GLN A 132 6.62 16.73 21.13
C GLN A 132 7.85 15.96 21.65
N THR A 133 7.72 14.63 21.79
CA THR A 133 8.76 13.80 22.39
C THR A 133 9.56 13.00 21.35
N GLY A 134 9.02 12.81 20.15
CA GLY A 134 9.60 11.93 19.14
C GLY A 134 9.44 10.44 19.47
N GLU A 135 8.67 10.10 20.50
CA GLU A 135 8.45 8.74 20.95
C GLU A 135 7.17 8.16 20.37
N PHE A 136 7.10 6.82 20.28
CA PHE A 136 5.91 6.10 19.88
C PHE A 136 4.85 6.14 21.01
N MET A 137 3.60 6.46 20.68
CA MET A 137 2.53 6.63 21.66
C MET A 137 1.83 5.29 21.93
N LEU A 138 2.20 4.63 23.02
CA LEU A 138 1.60 3.36 23.46
C LEU A 138 0.18 3.51 24.00
N ASP A 139 -0.19 4.71 24.45
CA ASP A 139 -1.48 5.06 25.01
C ASP A 139 -2.56 5.42 23.98
N ASN A 140 -2.22 5.43 22.71
CA ASN A 140 -3.23 5.55 21.65
C ASN A 140 -4.22 4.40 21.76
N PRO A 141 -5.54 4.65 21.80
CA PRO A 141 -6.55 3.59 22.06
C PRO A 141 -6.47 2.38 21.12
N GLN A 142 -6.22 2.59 19.83
CA GLN A 142 -6.09 1.50 18.87
C GLN A 142 -4.79 0.71 19.07
N VAL A 143 -3.70 1.39 19.42
CA VAL A 143 -2.42 0.75 19.75
C VAL A 143 -2.55 -0.06 21.05
N ALA A 144 -3.16 0.52 22.10
CA ALA A 144 -3.42 -0.17 23.34
C ALA A 144 -4.29 -1.42 23.15
N HIS A 145 -5.32 -1.33 22.27
CA HIS A 145 -6.10 -2.50 21.87
C HIS A 145 -5.24 -3.60 21.29
N ASP A 146 -4.40 -3.27 20.33
CA ASP A 146 -3.56 -4.26 19.61
C ASP A 146 -2.49 -4.86 20.53
N LEU A 147 -2.04 -4.12 21.56
CA LEU A 147 -1.14 -4.65 22.58
C LEU A 147 -1.84 -5.68 23.47
N GLU A 148 -3.12 -5.44 23.81
CA GLU A 148 -3.91 -6.34 24.64
C GLU A 148 -4.47 -7.55 23.85
N TYR A 149 -4.82 -7.33 22.58
CA TYR A 149 -5.43 -8.35 21.70
C TYR A 149 -4.56 -8.61 20.45
N PRO A 150 -3.38 -9.24 20.58
CA PRO A 150 -2.40 -9.37 19.52
C PRO A 150 -2.89 -10.14 18.27
N HIS A 151 -3.91 -10.99 18.43
CA HIS A 151 -4.49 -11.77 17.32
C HIS A 151 -5.70 -11.10 16.67
N ASP A 152 -6.13 -9.93 17.16
CA ASP A 152 -7.24 -9.15 16.59
C ASP A 152 -6.82 -7.70 16.26
N PRO A 153 -5.83 -7.50 15.38
CA PRO A 153 -5.26 -6.20 15.12
C PRO A 153 -6.23 -5.22 14.45
N GLN A 154 -6.06 -3.93 14.78
CA GLN A 154 -6.77 -2.79 14.19
C GLN A 154 -5.81 -1.81 13.50
N THR A 155 -4.53 -1.78 13.90
CA THR A 155 -3.51 -0.88 13.37
C THR A 155 -2.56 -1.59 12.42
N ALA A 156 -1.89 -0.86 11.54
CA ALA A 156 -0.83 -1.41 10.71
C ALA A 156 0.26 -2.11 11.54
N PHE A 157 0.54 -1.61 12.75
CA PHE A 157 1.52 -2.22 13.67
C PHE A 157 1.07 -3.61 14.12
N GLY A 158 -0.17 -3.72 14.58
CA GLY A 158 -0.75 -4.99 15.01
C GLY A 158 -0.85 -5.99 13.86
N TYR A 159 -1.30 -5.56 12.67
CA TYR A 159 -1.32 -6.42 11.49
C TYR A 159 0.07 -6.96 11.13
N VAL A 160 1.07 -6.08 11.10
CA VAL A 160 2.44 -6.49 10.77
C VAL A 160 3.00 -7.39 11.87
N ALA A 161 2.83 -7.07 13.15
CA ALA A 161 3.31 -7.90 14.26
C ALA A 161 2.71 -9.31 14.22
N GLU A 162 1.39 -9.44 14.12
CA GLU A 162 0.73 -10.75 14.04
C GLU A 162 1.10 -11.50 12.75
N GLY A 163 1.15 -10.80 11.62
CA GLY A 163 1.56 -11.41 10.36
C GLY A 163 3.01 -11.91 10.39
N LEU A 164 3.93 -11.17 11.01
CA LEU A 164 5.32 -11.59 11.20
C LEU A 164 5.42 -12.76 12.17
N ARG A 165 4.59 -12.82 13.21
CA ARG A 165 4.51 -13.96 14.11
C ARG A 165 4.12 -15.24 13.36
N ARG A 166 3.13 -15.14 12.46
CA ARG A 166 2.74 -16.25 11.57
C ARG A 166 3.88 -16.60 10.59
N ARG A 167 4.59 -15.60 10.08
CA ARG A 167 5.73 -15.78 9.17
C ARG A 167 6.87 -16.57 9.84
N VAL A 168 7.22 -16.20 11.06
CA VAL A 168 8.22 -16.93 11.88
C VAL A 168 7.77 -18.37 12.14
N ALA A 169 6.51 -18.55 12.58
CA ALA A 169 5.96 -19.89 12.84
C ALA A 169 5.93 -20.79 11.60
N SER A 170 5.81 -20.21 10.41
CA SER A 170 5.84 -20.92 9.13
C SER A 170 7.25 -21.12 8.57
N GLY A 171 8.30 -20.68 9.27
CA GLY A 171 9.69 -20.78 8.81
C GLY A 171 10.03 -19.90 7.60
N VAL A 172 9.23 -18.90 7.31
CA VAL A 172 9.46 -17.95 6.23
C VAL A 172 10.46 -16.88 6.71
N GLY A 173 11.43 -16.57 5.87
CA GLY A 173 12.59 -15.75 6.21
C GLY A 173 12.34 -14.22 6.20
N PRO A 174 13.43 -13.45 6.03
CA PRO A 174 13.42 -11.99 6.19
C PRO A 174 12.46 -11.26 5.25
N ILE A 175 12.17 -9.99 5.59
CA ILE A 175 11.27 -9.12 4.84
C ILE A 175 11.73 -7.68 4.96
N THR A 176 11.36 -6.84 3.98
CA THR A 176 11.59 -5.40 4.02
C THR A 176 10.28 -4.67 4.34
N ILE A 177 10.33 -3.69 5.25
CA ILE A 177 9.23 -2.73 5.47
C ILE A 177 9.68 -1.38 4.91
N LEU A 178 9.02 -0.91 3.86
CA LEU A 178 9.36 0.29 3.12
C LEU A 178 8.28 1.35 3.29
N SER A 179 8.59 2.41 4.00
CA SER A 179 7.72 3.59 4.02
C SER A 179 7.79 4.32 2.68
N CYS A 180 6.63 4.57 2.09
CA CYS A 180 6.44 5.39 0.90
C CYS A 180 5.70 6.70 1.25
N ASP A 181 5.75 7.13 2.51
CA ASP A 181 5.22 8.41 2.94
C ASP A 181 6.26 9.53 2.80
N ASN A 182 5.80 10.72 2.48
CA ASN A 182 6.67 11.90 2.34
C ASN A 182 7.11 12.44 3.71
N LEU A 183 8.06 11.75 4.32
CA LEU A 183 8.68 12.08 5.61
C LEU A 183 10.19 12.06 5.48
N GLN A 184 10.88 12.99 6.16
CA GLN A 184 12.33 12.89 6.29
C GLN A 184 12.70 11.62 7.07
N HIS A 185 13.66 10.85 6.54
CA HIS A 185 14.09 9.58 7.14
C HIS A 185 12.90 8.63 7.42
N ASN A 186 12.02 8.49 6.44
CA ASN A 186 10.77 7.73 6.57
C ASN A 186 11.00 6.27 7.00
N GLY A 187 12.05 5.60 6.54
CA GLY A 187 12.42 4.26 6.99
C GLY A 187 12.84 4.23 8.46
N ASN A 188 13.59 5.25 8.93
CA ASN A 188 13.95 5.35 10.35
C ASN A 188 12.72 5.58 11.23
N THR A 189 11.75 6.37 10.73
CA THR A 189 10.48 6.61 11.42
C THR A 189 9.66 5.32 11.48
N ALA A 190 9.56 4.59 10.37
CA ALA A 190 8.89 3.29 10.32
C ALA A 190 9.56 2.31 11.29
N ARG A 191 10.89 2.16 11.24
CA ARG A 191 11.62 1.28 12.17
C ARG A 191 11.30 1.61 13.61
N ARG A 192 11.40 2.90 14.00
CA ARG A 192 11.09 3.33 15.37
C ARG A 192 9.67 2.93 15.77
N ALA A 193 8.68 3.21 14.92
CA ALA A 193 7.27 2.93 15.23
C ALA A 193 7.01 1.42 15.39
N PHE A 194 7.40 0.62 14.39
CA PHE A 194 7.16 -0.83 14.42
C PHE A 194 7.95 -1.54 15.52
N MET A 195 9.23 -1.18 15.72
CA MET A 195 10.04 -1.78 16.78
C MET A 195 9.51 -1.41 18.17
N SER A 196 9.15 -0.13 18.42
CA SER A 196 8.58 0.26 19.71
C SER A 196 7.30 -0.47 20.04
N PHE A 197 6.41 -0.68 19.05
CA PHE A 197 5.19 -1.45 19.22
C PHE A 197 5.49 -2.92 19.55
N VAL A 198 6.36 -3.55 18.75
CA VAL A 198 6.65 -4.99 18.92
C VAL A 198 7.44 -5.25 20.21
N GLU A 199 8.39 -4.39 20.60
CA GLU A 199 9.11 -4.50 21.86
C GLU A 199 8.17 -4.44 23.09
N ALA A 200 7.11 -3.63 23.01
CA ALA A 200 6.10 -3.54 24.04
C ALA A 200 5.18 -4.78 24.11
N GLN A 201 4.97 -5.46 22.97
CA GLN A 201 4.05 -6.59 22.88
C GLN A 201 4.75 -7.97 23.01
N ASP A 202 5.89 -8.15 22.34
CA ASP A 202 6.55 -9.45 22.13
C ASP A 202 8.06 -9.27 21.90
N LYS A 203 8.83 -9.48 22.97
CA LYS A 203 10.28 -9.29 22.93
C LYS A 203 11.02 -10.32 22.07
N GLU A 204 10.47 -11.52 21.90
CA GLU A 204 11.08 -12.56 21.06
C GLU A 204 10.90 -12.21 19.58
N LEU A 205 9.71 -11.72 19.22
CA LEU A 205 9.46 -11.21 17.88
C LEU A 205 10.30 -9.96 17.60
N ALA A 206 10.47 -9.05 18.58
CA ALA A 206 11.32 -7.88 18.42
C ALA A 206 12.78 -8.28 18.12
N ALA A 207 13.33 -9.24 18.84
CA ALA A 207 14.68 -9.76 18.59
C ALA A 207 14.80 -10.38 17.19
N TRP A 208 13.81 -11.14 16.76
CA TRP A 208 13.79 -11.68 15.40
C TRP A 208 13.72 -10.55 14.34
N MET A 209 12.91 -9.51 14.57
CA MET A 209 12.79 -8.37 13.65
C MET A 209 14.12 -7.60 13.49
N GLU A 210 14.89 -7.44 14.55
CA GLU A 210 16.22 -6.79 14.49
C GLU A 210 17.16 -7.48 13.49
N GLU A 211 17.08 -8.79 13.37
CA GLU A 211 17.93 -9.58 12.50
C GLU A 211 17.34 -9.78 11.09
N ASN A 212 16.02 -9.77 10.94
CA ASN A 212 15.32 -10.24 9.75
C ASN A 212 14.48 -9.18 9.03
N VAL A 213 14.28 -7.99 9.62
CA VAL A 213 13.48 -6.93 9.00
C VAL A 213 14.35 -5.72 8.70
N THR A 214 14.32 -5.28 7.44
CA THR A 214 15.01 -4.06 7.02
C THR A 214 14.03 -2.91 6.82
N PHE A 215 14.48 -1.68 7.11
CA PHE A 215 13.69 -0.44 7.00
C PHE A 215 14.48 0.60 6.19
N PRO A 216 14.58 0.46 4.87
CA PRO A 216 15.27 1.44 4.05
C PRO A 216 14.51 2.77 4.02
N ASN A 217 15.26 3.87 3.90
CA ASN A 217 14.66 5.15 3.58
C ASN A 217 14.34 5.20 2.08
N SER A 218 13.25 5.83 1.74
CA SER A 218 12.87 6.14 0.36
C SER A 218 12.67 7.65 0.18
N MET A 219 12.77 8.08 -1.05
CA MET A 219 12.31 9.41 -1.44
C MET A 219 11.14 9.22 -2.39
N VAL A 220 10.02 9.81 -2.04
CA VAL A 220 8.78 9.74 -2.82
C VAL A 220 8.18 11.14 -2.93
N ASP A 221 7.81 11.53 -4.13
CA ASP A 221 7.13 12.79 -4.35
C ASP A 221 6.33 12.74 -5.66
N ARG A 222 5.05 13.03 -5.56
CA ARG A 222 4.17 13.25 -6.70
C ARG A 222 2.90 13.92 -6.21
N ILE A 223 2.53 15.06 -6.76
CA ILE A 223 1.25 15.68 -6.44
C ILE A 223 0.11 14.84 -7.01
N THR A 224 -0.67 14.26 -6.11
CA THR A 224 -1.83 13.43 -6.43
C THR A 224 -3.04 13.94 -5.65
N PRO A 225 -3.87 14.79 -6.24
CA PRO A 225 -5.05 15.32 -5.56
C PRO A 225 -6.07 14.23 -5.19
N ALA A 226 -6.90 14.50 -4.19
CA ALA A 226 -8.04 13.65 -3.92
C ALA A 226 -9.01 13.68 -5.10
N THR A 227 -9.36 12.52 -5.63
CA THR A 227 -10.34 12.40 -6.72
C THR A 227 -11.75 12.52 -6.14
N ARG A 228 -12.44 13.60 -6.49
CA ARG A 228 -13.81 13.89 -6.06
C ARG A 228 -14.81 13.30 -7.05
N PRO A 229 -16.12 13.20 -6.71
CA PRO A 229 -17.13 12.69 -7.65
C PRO A 229 -17.17 13.46 -8.99
N GLU A 230 -16.99 14.78 -8.96
CA GLU A 230 -16.89 15.61 -10.16
C GLU A 230 -15.66 15.30 -11.01
N ASP A 231 -14.53 14.93 -10.37
CA ASP A 231 -13.31 14.52 -11.07
C ASP A 231 -13.49 13.14 -11.70
N ILE A 232 -14.15 12.20 -11.03
CA ILE A 232 -14.47 10.88 -11.59
C ILE A 232 -15.28 11.04 -12.86
N LYS A 233 -16.34 11.86 -12.81
CA LYS A 233 -17.18 12.13 -13.97
C LYS A 233 -16.37 12.75 -15.12
N ARG A 234 -15.58 13.79 -14.83
CA ARG A 234 -14.75 14.48 -15.83
C ARG A 234 -13.74 13.54 -16.46
N LEU A 235 -13.00 12.78 -15.65
CA LEU A 235 -11.99 11.84 -16.14
C LEU A 235 -12.59 10.76 -17.03
N ASN A 236 -13.76 10.22 -16.66
CA ASN A 236 -14.47 9.24 -17.47
C ASN A 236 -14.96 9.83 -18.80
N GLU A 237 -15.48 11.06 -18.79
CA GLU A 237 -15.90 11.76 -20.02
C GLU A 237 -14.71 12.03 -20.95
N GLU A 238 -13.58 12.49 -20.40
CA GLU A 238 -12.35 12.79 -21.16
C GLU A 238 -11.69 11.51 -21.72
N ASN A 239 -11.75 10.41 -20.96
CA ASN A 239 -11.06 9.16 -21.32
C ASN A 239 -11.98 8.12 -22.02
N GLY A 240 -13.29 8.36 -22.03
CA GLY A 240 -14.26 7.41 -22.59
C GLY A 240 -14.33 6.11 -21.77
N THR A 241 -14.26 6.22 -20.44
CA THR A 241 -14.27 5.08 -19.50
C THR A 241 -15.47 5.14 -18.56
N ASP A 242 -15.69 4.06 -17.81
CA ASP A 242 -16.66 3.97 -16.69
C ASP A 242 -15.93 3.49 -15.42
N ASP A 243 -14.79 4.10 -15.14
CA ASP A 243 -13.93 3.77 -14.01
C ASP A 243 -14.47 4.40 -12.72
N GLN A 244 -14.71 3.59 -11.69
CA GLN A 244 -15.24 4.04 -10.41
C GLN A 244 -14.13 4.52 -9.45
N ALA A 245 -12.89 4.29 -9.81
CA ALA A 245 -11.72 4.62 -9.01
C ALA A 245 -10.58 5.29 -9.81
N PRO A 246 -10.86 6.18 -10.79
CA PRO A 246 -9.79 6.82 -11.54
C PRO A 246 -8.96 7.72 -10.64
N VAL A 247 -7.69 7.89 -10.96
CA VAL A 247 -6.80 8.86 -10.30
C VAL A 247 -6.15 9.76 -11.32
N TYR A 248 -5.69 10.94 -10.86
CA TYR A 248 -4.90 11.84 -11.67
C TYR A 248 -3.76 12.46 -10.85
N CYS A 249 -2.70 12.82 -11.52
CA CYS A 249 -1.49 13.35 -10.90
C CYS A 249 -0.75 14.30 -11.84
N GLU A 250 0.27 14.98 -11.30
CA GLU A 250 1.23 15.72 -12.12
C GLU A 250 2.15 14.78 -12.91
N ASP A 251 2.86 15.34 -13.90
CA ASP A 251 3.82 14.62 -14.75
C ASP A 251 5.21 14.45 -14.13
N PHE A 252 5.36 14.70 -12.83
CA PHE A 252 6.57 14.49 -12.05
C PHE A 252 6.51 13.18 -11.26
N ILE A 253 7.66 12.47 -11.18
CA ILE A 253 7.80 11.25 -10.40
C ILE A 253 9.28 11.05 -9.99
#